data_95b91d88c114d0977e33d3df5bee470a
#
_entry.id   95b91d88c114d0977e33d3df5bee470a
#
_cell.length_a   1.000
_cell.length_b   1.000
_cell.length_c   1.000
_cell.angle_alpha   90.00
_cell.angle_beta   90.00
_cell.angle_gamma   90.00
#
_symmetry.space_group_name_H-M   'P 1'
#
loop_
_entity.id
_entity.type
_entity.pdbx_description
1 polymer ?
#
loop_
_entity_poly.entity_id
_entity_poly.type
_entity_poly.pdbx_seq_one_letter_code
_entity_poly.pdbx_strand_id
1 'polypeptide(L)'
;MLEADLFFNYLSVERRFSKHTIVGYQTDLLQFSNFIKDTYEVEDIREVSHLYIRSWVVSLMENGIDPKSVNRKITALRSFYKFLIKTGVVDKNPMLKIQAPKISKKLPEFLDDKKMDALFDNMSNDGNVYEQARDFLILDFFYRTGVRLSELIELKIENVNLHNLSVTVTGKRNKVRQIPITIGFKQAIEKYLKLRKEFLNNLSMNCHYFFTDNKGNKMYPVFVYRIVKANIKMVTTGKKKSPHILRHTFATTMLNNGADINAIKELLGHSNLSATQVYTHNTIEKLKEVYKQAFPKA
;
A
#
# COMPACT_ATOMS: atom_id res chain seq x y z
N MET A 1 18.97 -22.91 -12.46
CA MET A 1 18.81 -21.46 -12.82
C MET A 1 17.79 -21.26 -13.93
N LEU A 2 17.81 -22.02 -15.02
CA LEU A 2 16.88 -21.89 -16.16
C LEU A 2 15.39 -21.94 -15.75
N GLU A 3 15.03 -22.87 -14.87
CA GLU A 3 13.65 -23.04 -14.39
C GLU A 3 13.13 -21.83 -13.60
N ALA A 4 14.00 -21.17 -12.85
CA ALA A 4 13.64 -19.95 -12.11
C ALA A 4 13.36 -18.80 -13.07
N ASP A 5 14.16 -18.62 -14.12
CA ASP A 5 13.98 -17.58 -15.12
C ASP A 5 12.68 -17.79 -15.91
N LEU A 6 12.39 -19.04 -16.30
CA LEU A 6 11.12 -19.40 -16.93
C LEU A 6 9.92 -19.11 -16.01
N PHE A 7 10.05 -19.40 -14.72
CA PHE A 7 9.02 -19.09 -13.73
C PHE A 7 8.79 -17.57 -13.59
N PHE A 8 9.85 -16.76 -13.52
CA PHE A 8 9.69 -15.31 -13.42
C PHE A 8 9.08 -14.71 -14.68
N ASN A 9 9.43 -15.23 -15.85
CA ASN A 9 8.78 -14.86 -17.10
C ASN A 9 7.29 -15.23 -17.10
N TYR A 10 6.94 -16.44 -16.66
CA TYR A 10 5.56 -16.88 -16.47
C TYR A 10 4.80 -15.93 -15.51
N LEU A 11 5.40 -15.55 -14.38
CA LEU A 11 4.76 -14.62 -13.44
C LEU A 11 4.54 -13.23 -14.04
N SER A 12 5.48 -12.73 -14.86
CA SER A 12 5.39 -11.41 -15.45
C SER A 12 4.39 -11.36 -16.60
N VAL A 13 4.47 -12.29 -17.53
CA VAL A 13 3.71 -12.28 -18.79
C VAL A 13 2.32 -12.90 -18.60
N GLU A 14 2.25 -14.14 -18.15
CA GLU A 14 0.97 -14.86 -18.05
C GLU A 14 0.17 -14.44 -16.80
N ARG A 15 0.85 -14.34 -15.65
CA ARG A 15 0.18 -14.02 -14.37
C ARG A 15 0.08 -12.52 -14.08
N ARG A 16 0.76 -11.68 -14.83
CA ARG A 16 0.77 -10.21 -14.72
C ARG A 16 1.04 -9.74 -13.30
N PHE A 17 2.01 -10.37 -12.64
CA PHE A 17 2.44 -9.97 -11.31
C PHE A 17 3.21 -8.65 -11.38
N SER A 18 3.12 -7.84 -10.32
CA SER A 18 3.87 -6.59 -10.24
C SER A 18 5.38 -6.86 -10.14
N LYS A 19 6.20 -5.94 -10.66
CA LYS A 19 7.68 -6.01 -10.54
C LYS A 19 8.13 -6.24 -9.10
N HIS A 20 7.52 -5.55 -8.13
CA HIS A 20 7.83 -5.73 -6.69
C HIS A 20 7.54 -7.15 -6.19
N THR A 21 6.46 -7.79 -6.66
CA THR A 21 6.14 -9.17 -6.28
C THR A 21 7.17 -10.14 -6.87
N ILE A 22 7.56 -9.92 -8.12
CA ILE A 22 8.57 -10.77 -8.81
C ILE A 22 9.92 -10.65 -8.09
N VAL A 23 10.39 -9.44 -7.82
CA VAL A 23 11.65 -9.22 -7.05
C VAL A 23 11.58 -9.87 -5.67
N GLY A 24 10.44 -9.78 -4.98
CA GLY A 24 10.24 -10.46 -3.70
C GLY A 24 10.35 -11.99 -3.83
N TYR A 25 9.78 -12.58 -4.88
CA TYR A 25 9.86 -14.02 -5.14
C TYR A 25 11.28 -14.44 -5.56
N GLN A 26 11.97 -13.63 -6.37
CA GLN A 26 13.38 -13.85 -6.72
C GLN A 26 14.25 -13.93 -5.47
N THR A 27 14.13 -12.95 -4.58
CA THR A 27 14.87 -12.91 -3.32
C THR A 27 14.57 -14.14 -2.46
N ASP A 28 13.28 -14.54 -2.37
CA ASP A 28 12.88 -15.69 -1.55
C ASP A 28 13.39 -17.03 -2.10
N LEU A 29 13.34 -17.22 -3.42
CA LEU A 29 13.85 -18.43 -4.07
C LEU A 29 15.38 -18.52 -4.00
N LEU A 30 16.07 -17.39 -4.17
CA LEU A 30 17.53 -17.34 -4.04
C LEU A 30 17.97 -17.70 -2.61
N GLN A 31 17.30 -17.15 -1.59
CA GLN A 31 17.59 -17.50 -0.18
C GLN A 31 17.37 -18.97 0.10
N PHE A 32 16.31 -19.56 -0.45
CA PHE A 32 16.05 -21.00 -0.31
C PHE A 32 17.11 -21.84 -1.03
N SER A 33 17.44 -21.48 -2.28
CA SER A 33 18.47 -22.19 -3.05
C SER A 33 19.83 -22.20 -2.35
N ASN A 34 20.25 -21.03 -1.82
CA ASN A 34 21.49 -20.95 -1.07
C ASN A 34 21.45 -21.84 0.19
N PHE A 35 20.35 -21.80 0.95
CA PHE A 35 20.20 -22.62 2.15
C PHE A 35 20.32 -24.12 1.86
N ILE A 36 19.65 -24.64 0.82
CA ILE A 36 19.72 -26.09 0.50
C ILE A 36 21.09 -26.48 -0.04
N LYS A 37 21.75 -25.59 -0.79
CA LYS A 37 23.12 -25.80 -1.25
C LYS A 37 24.11 -25.85 -0.08
N ASP A 38 24.05 -24.84 0.82
CA ASP A 38 24.99 -24.71 1.93
C ASP A 38 24.79 -25.78 3.02
N THR A 39 23.53 -26.25 3.22
CA THR A 39 23.21 -27.18 4.32
C THR A 39 23.15 -28.63 3.88
N TYR A 40 22.77 -28.89 2.63
CA TYR A 40 22.52 -30.24 2.13
C TYR A 40 23.29 -30.60 0.85
N GLU A 41 24.10 -29.67 0.33
CA GLU A 41 24.85 -29.82 -0.92
C GLU A 41 23.98 -30.13 -2.14
N VAL A 42 22.68 -29.78 -2.08
CA VAL A 42 21.69 -29.99 -3.14
C VAL A 42 21.64 -28.77 -4.06
N GLU A 43 21.92 -29.00 -5.34
CA GLU A 43 21.86 -27.98 -6.40
C GLU A 43 20.66 -28.17 -7.33
N ASP A 44 20.18 -29.42 -7.48
CA ASP A 44 19.05 -29.73 -8.35
C ASP A 44 17.72 -29.57 -7.59
N ILE A 45 16.86 -28.68 -8.08
CA ILE A 45 15.53 -28.44 -7.50
C ILE A 45 14.63 -29.69 -7.50
N ARG A 46 14.91 -30.67 -8.36
CA ARG A 46 14.16 -31.93 -8.46
C ARG A 46 14.43 -32.85 -7.27
N GLU A 47 15.62 -32.76 -6.65
CA GLU A 47 16.04 -33.57 -5.50
C GLU A 47 15.51 -33.00 -4.16
N VAL A 48 14.90 -31.83 -4.19
CA VAL A 48 14.43 -31.17 -2.97
C VAL A 48 13.24 -31.91 -2.35
N SER A 49 13.45 -32.42 -1.14
CA SER A 49 12.42 -33.07 -0.35
C SER A 49 11.66 -32.06 0.54
N HIS A 50 10.49 -32.50 1.01
CA HIS A 50 9.73 -31.70 1.99
C HIS A 50 10.49 -31.52 3.31
N LEU A 51 11.44 -32.39 3.65
CA LEU A 51 12.26 -32.28 4.86
C LEU A 51 13.21 -31.08 4.77
N TYR A 52 13.84 -30.85 3.63
CA TYR A 52 14.71 -29.69 3.42
C TYR A 52 13.94 -28.36 3.52
N ILE A 53 12.75 -28.32 2.94
CA ILE A 53 11.89 -27.13 3.04
C ILE A 53 11.45 -26.89 4.49
N ARG A 54 11.12 -27.97 5.23
CA ARG A 54 10.76 -27.85 6.65
C ARG A 54 11.94 -27.35 7.47
N SER A 55 13.14 -27.87 7.25
CA SER A 55 14.37 -27.41 7.91
C SER A 55 14.62 -25.93 7.65
N TRP A 56 14.46 -25.46 6.39
CA TRP A 56 14.56 -24.04 6.08
C TRP A 56 13.54 -23.18 6.82
N VAL A 57 12.28 -23.62 6.88
CA VAL A 57 11.23 -22.90 7.63
C VAL A 57 11.59 -22.80 9.11
N VAL A 58 12.12 -23.88 9.72
CA VAL A 58 12.58 -23.89 11.12
C VAL A 58 13.74 -22.91 11.29
N SER A 59 14.77 -22.99 10.45
CA SER A 59 15.91 -22.05 10.49
C SER A 59 15.48 -20.59 10.36
N LEU A 60 14.53 -20.26 9.50
CA LEU A 60 14.01 -18.90 9.40
C LEU A 60 13.34 -18.43 10.70
N MET A 61 12.60 -19.32 11.36
CA MET A 61 11.93 -18.99 12.64
C MET A 61 12.93 -18.85 13.78
N GLU A 62 13.95 -19.71 13.86
CA GLU A 62 15.05 -19.63 14.85
C GLU A 62 15.88 -18.36 14.69
N ASN A 63 16.08 -17.90 13.45
CA ASN A 63 16.72 -16.62 13.14
C ASN A 63 15.81 -15.40 13.39
N GLY A 64 14.63 -15.57 14.02
CA GLY A 64 13.74 -14.48 14.42
C GLY A 64 12.97 -13.83 13.26
N ILE A 65 12.88 -14.46 12.11
CA ILE A 65 12.09 -13.94 10.98
C ILE A 65 10.59 -13.99 11.34
N ASP A 66 9.92 -12.88 11.18
CA ASP A 66 8.48 -12.75 11.48
C ASP A 66 7.65 -13.81 10.72
N PRO A 67 6.71 -14.52 11.38
CA PRO A 67 5.87 -15.56 10.79
C PRO A 67 5.16 -15.15 9.50
N LYS A 68 4.79 -13.88 9.37
CA LYS A 68 4.18 -13.35 8.13
C LYS A 68 5.16 -13.35 6.97
N SER A 69 6.43 -13.02 7.24
CA SER A 69 7.51 -13.06 6.24
C SER A 69 7.83 -14.50 5.85
N VAL A 70 7.88 -15.43 6.81
CA VAL A 70 8.05 -16.86 6.54
C VAL A 70 6.91 -17.39 5.67
N ASN A 71 5.65 -17.02 5.98
CA ASN A 71 4.50 -17.44 5.18
C ASN A 71 4.53 -16.89 3.74
N ARG A 72 5.05 -15.67 3.54
CA ARG A 72 5.27 -15.14 2.19
C ARG A 72 6.30 -15.98 1.42
N LYS A 73 7.39 -16.36 2.07
CA LYS A 73 8.44 -17.20 1.49
C LYS A 73 7.92 -18.60 1.12
N ILE A 74 7.13 -19.21 2.00
CA ILE A 74 6.42 -20.47 1.72
C ILE A 74 5.50 -20.31 0.49
N THR A 75 4.81 -19.17 0.37
CA THR A 75 3.92 -18.90 -0.76
C THR A 75 4.69 -18.75 -2.07
N ALA A 76 5.88 -18.14 -2.06
CA ALA A 76 6.75 -18.06 -3.23
C ALA A 76 7.18 -19.46 -3.69
N LEU A 77 7.65 -20.32 -2.77
CA LEU A 77 8.00 -21.72 -3.06
C LEU A 77 6.81 -22.53 -3.56
N ARG A 78 5.63 -22.41 -2.94
CA ARG A 78 4.41 -23.08 -3.43
C ARG A 78 4.06 -22.70 -4.86
N SER A 79 4.18 -21.41 -5.19
CA SER A 79 3.95 -20.93 -6.54
C SER A 79 4.96 -21.49 -7.52
N PHE A 80 6.23 -21.57 -7.13
CA PHE A 80 7.30 -22.12 -7.94
C PHE A 80 7.11 -23.62 -8.19
N TYR A 81 6.92 -24.45 -7.16
CA TYR A 81 6.68 -25.88 -7.33
C TYR A 81 5.40 -26.20 -8.10
N LYS A 82 4.36 -25.38 -7.96
CA LYS A 82 3.16 -25.49 -8.80
C LYS A 82 3.47 -25.25 -10.28
N PHE A 83 4.37 -24.33 -10.58
CA PHE A 83 4.85 -24.08 -11.94
C PHE A 83 5.67 -25.26 -12.45
N LEU A 84 6.62 -25.80 -11.66
CA LEU A 84 7.46 -26.93 -12.03
C LEU A 84 6.64 -28.21 -12.32
N ILE A 85 5.60 -28.48 -11.54
CA ILE A 85 4.64 -29.57 -11.83
C ILE A 85 3.92 -29.31 -13.15
N LYS A 86 3.42 -28.09 -13.37
CA LYS A 86 2.70 -27.73 -14.60
C LYS A 86 3.57 -27.92 -15.86
N THR A 87 4.87 -27.69 -15.73
CA THR A 87 5.84 -27.80 -16.84
C THR A 87 6.50 -29.16 -16.93
N GLY A 88 6.14 -30.12 -16.06
CA GLY A 88 6.68 -31.49 -16.09
C GLY A 88 8.14 -31.60 -15.62
N VAL A 89 8.68 -30.55 -14.96
CA VAL A 89 10.06 -30.57 -14.43
C VAL A 89 10.18 -31.46 -13.19
N VAL A 90 9.12 -31.52 -12.37
CA VAL A 90 9.03 -32.36 -11.18
C VAL A 90 7.69 -33.10 -11.18
N ASP A 91 7.70 -34.37 -10.71
CA ASP A 91 6.49 -35.22 -10.66
C ASP A 91 5.73 -35.08 -9.34
N LYS A 92 6.44 -34.74 -8.27
CA LYS A 92 5.86 -34.65 -6.92
C LYS A 92 6.04 -33.25 -6.33
N ASN A 93 5.00 -32.74 -5.70
CA ASN A 93 5.04 -31.44 -5.05
C ASN A 93 5.48 -31.55 -3.58
N PRO A 94 6.70 -31.19 -3.21
CA PRO A 94 7.18 -31.29 -1.83
C PRO A 94 6.47 -30.33 -0.88
N MET A 95 5.79 -29.28 -1.42
CA MET A 95 5.08 -28.27 -0.63
C MET A 95 3.77 -28.77 0.00
N LEU A 96 3.24 -29.93 -0.42
CA LEU A 96 1.96 -30.45 0.10
C LEU A 96 2.02 -30.77 1.60
N LYS A 97 3.21 -31.15 2.11
CA LYS A 97 3.42 -31.50 3.52
C LYS A 97 3.91 -30.31 4.37
N ILE A 98 4.03 -29.11 3.77
CA ILE A 98 4.54 -27.92 4.48
C ILE A 98 3.40 -27.14 5.11
N GLN A 99 3.41 -27.07 6.42
CA GLN A 99 2.49 -26.23 7.20
C GLN A 99 3.10 -24.83 7.42
N ALA A 100 2.28 -23.83 7.22
CA ALA A 100 2.66 -22.45 7.45
C ALA A 100 2.60 -22.11 8.97
N PRO A 101 3.59 -21.37 9.53
CA PRO A 101 3.52 -20.89 10.90
C PRO A 101 2.23 -20.11 11.18
N LYS A 102 1.69 -20.30 12.38
CA LYS A 102 0.52 -19.52 12.83
C LYS A 102 0.89 -18.05 13.01
N ILE A 103 0.08 -17.18 12.45
CA ILE A 103 0.22 -15.73 12.62
C ILE A 103 -0.74 -15.27 13.71
N SER A 104 -0.23 -14.60 14.73
CA SER A 104 -1.09 -13.95 15.71
C SER A 104 -1.88 -12.82 15.03
N LYS A 105 -3.20 -12.85 15.16
CA LYS A 105 -4.07 -11.77 14.70
C LYS A 105 -3.91 -10.57 15.62
N LYS A 106 -2.99 -9.66 15.28
CA LYS A 106 -2.92 -8.35 15.96
C LYS A 106 -4.08 -7.50 15.47
N LEU A 107 -4.78 -6.87 16.39
CA LEU A 107 -5.80 -5.89 16.03
C LEU A 107 -5.17 -4.76 15.19
N PRO A 108 -5.86 -4.27 14.18
CA PRO A 108 -5.38 -3.12 13.41
C PRO A 108 -5.22 -1.91 14.33
N GLU A 109 -4.05 -1.28 14.31
CA GLU A 109 -3.84 -0.01 15.00
C GLU A 109 -4.47 1.12 14.15
N PHE A 110 -5.19 2.02 14.79
CA PHE A 110 -5.74 3.25 14.20
C PHE A 110 -5.57 4.41 15.19
N LEU A 111 -5.71 5.62 14.70
CA LEU A 111 -5.69 6.83 15.53
C LEU A 111 -7.15 7.22 15.82
N ASP A 112 -7.48 7.39 17.10
CA ASP A 112 -8.77 7.96 17.49
C ASP A 112 -8.84 9.47 17.18
N ASP A 113 -10.04 10.06 17.26
CA ASP A 113 -10.26 11.46 16.90
C ASP A 113 -9.36 12.40 17.72
N LYS A 114 -9.17 12.13 19.01
CA LYS A 114 -8.29 12.94 19.88
C LYS A 114 -6.84 12.94 19.38
N LYS A 115 -6.35 11.78 18.94
CA LYS A 115 -5.01 11.67 18.38
C LYS A 115 -4.90 12.29 17.00
N MET A 116 -5.99 12.26 16.22
CA MET A 116 -6.03 12.97 14.94
C MET A 116 -6.03 14.48 15.12
N ASP A 117 -6.83 15.02 16.04
CA ASP A 117 -6.81 16.44 16.38
C ASP A 117 -5.41 16.86 16.87
N ALA A 118 -4.85 16.13 17.84
CA ALA A 118 -3.49 16.37 18.32
C ALA A 118 -2.41 16.23 17.22
N LEU A 119 -2.60 15.36 16.22
CA LEU A 119 -1.69 15.24 15.09
C LEU A 119 -1.64 16.53 14.27
N PHE A 120 -2.79 17.13 13.99
CA PHE A 120 -2.87 18.35 13.20
C PHE A 120 -2.44 19.58 14.00
N ASP A 121 -2.77 19.63 15.31
CA ASP A 121 -2.40 20.74 16.20
C ASP A 121 -0.89 20.80 16.49
N ASN A 122 -0.24 19.63 16.58
CA ASN A 122 1.19 19.53 16.89
C ASN A 122 2.09 19.42 15.66
N MET A 123 1.56 19.62 14.46
CA MET A 123 2.44 19.61 13.27
C MET A 123 3.49 20.70 13.40
N SER A 124 4.76 20.29 13.22
CA SER A 124 5.87 21.23 13.33
C SER A 124 5.76 22.34 12.29
N ASN A 125 6.05 23.56 12.72
CA ASN A 125 6.17 24.70 11.82
C ASN A 125 7.60 24.83 11.25
N ASP A 126 8.38 23.75 11.31
CA ASP A 126 9.71 23.70 10.72
C ASP A 126 9.62 23.61 9.19
N GLY A 127 10.54 24.26 8.51
CA GLY A 127 10.55 24.34 7.06
C GLY A 127 9.87 25.60 6.49
N ASN A 128 9.84 25.69 5.18
CA ASN A 128 9.16 26.81 4.52
C ASN A 128 7.64 26.59 4.46
N VAL A 129 6.89 27.68 4.18
CA VAL A 129 5.43 27.68 4.17
C VAL A 129 4.85 26.64 3.20
N TYR A 130 5.52 26.40 2.07
CA TYR A 130 5.11 25.37 1.12
C TYR A 130 5.25 23.97 1.70
N GLU A 131 6.39 23.67 2.35
CA GLU A 131 6.64 22.35 2.94
C GLU A 131 5.64 22.02 4.05
N GLN A 132 5.37 23.01 4.91
CA GLN A 132 4.36 22.87 5.97
C GLN A 132 2.97 22.58 5.39
N ALA A 133 2.53 23.36 4.40
CA ALA A 133 1.23 23.15 3.76
C ALA A 133 1.15 21.81 3.02
N ARG A 134 2.24 21.39 2.39
CA ARG A 134 2.34 20.09 1.72
C ARG A 134 2.22 18.95 2.71
N ASP A 135 3.00 18.98 3.78
CA ASP A 135 3.08 17.89 4.77
C ASP A 135 1.75 17.77 5.53
N PHE A 136 1.14 18.90 5.87
CA PHE A 136 -0.24 18.94 6.40
C PHE A 136 -1.21 18.26 5.43
N LEU A 137 -1.23 18.69 4.18
CA LEU A 137 -2.17 18.17 3.20
C LEU A 137 -1.93 16.68 2.88
N ILE A 138 -0.70 16.17 2.93
CA ILE A 138 -0.39 14.75 2.78
C ILE A 138 -1.09 13.93 3.88
N LEU A 139 -0.99 14.35 5.14
CA LEU A 139 -1.61 13.66 6.27
C LEU A 139 -3.14 13.73 6.18
N ASP A 140 -3.69 14.91 5.91
CA ASP A 140 -5.12 15.14 5.75
C ASP A 140 -5.68 14.38 4.54
N PHE A 141 -4.90 14.27 3.46
CA PHE A 141 -5.26 13.50 2.27
C PHE A 141 -5.40 12.01 2.59
N PHE A 142 -4.44 11.42 3.31
CA PHE A 142 -4.54 10.02 3.74
C PHE A 142 -5.73 9.81 4.68
N TYR A 143 -5.93 10.72 5.63
CA TYR A 143 -7.00 10.62 6.62
C TYR A 143 -8.39 10.76 6.00
N ARG A 144 -8.58 11.73 5.08
CA ARG A 144 -9.90 11.99 4.48
C ARG A 144 -10.23 11.09 3.29
N THR A 145 -9.25 10.60 2.56
CA THR A 145 -9.51 9.84 1.33
C THR A 145 -9.17 8.37 1.43
N GLY A 146 -8.40 7.98 2.42
CA GLY A 146 -7.93 6.60 2.58
C GLY A 146 -7.13 6.07 1.38
N VAL A 147 -6.52 6.92 0.57
CA VAL A 147 -5.70 6.51 -0.59
C VAL A 147 -4.50 5.68 -0.17
N ARG A 148 -3.97 4.88 -1.09
CA ARG A 148 -2.71 4.18 -0.89
C ARG A 148 -1.52 5.12 -1.12
N LEU A 149 -0.38 4.83 -0.50
CA LEU A 149 0.85 5.60 -0.71
C LEU A 149 1.19 5.77 -2.21
N SER A 150 1.11 4.70 -2.98
CA SER A 150 1.37 4.75 -4.42
C SER A 150 0.35 5.62 -5.18
N GLU A 151 -0.92 5.59 -4.78
CA GLU A 151 -1.98 6.39 -5.39
C GLU A 151 -1.76 7.90 -5.12
N LEU A 152 -1.32 8.25 -3.91
CA LEU A 152 -1.00 9.64 -3.56
C LEU A 152 0.21 10.15 -4.35
N ILE A 153 1.27 9.36 -4.50
CA ILE A 153 2.49 9.73 -5.24
C ILE A 153 2.21 9.89 -6.74
N GLU A 154 1.33 9.05 -7.30
CA GLU A 154 0.95 9.09 -8.73
C GLU A 154 -0.16 10.12 -9.01
N LEU A 155 -0.72 10.76 -7.99
CA LEU A 155 -1.79 11.74 -8.16
C LEU A 155 -1.30 12.92 -8.98
N LYS A 156 -2.04 13.29 -10.03
CA LYS A 156 -1.78 14.46 -10.86
C LYS A 156 -2.78 15.58 -10.55
N ILE A 157 -2.45 16.80 -10.92
CA ILE A 157 -3.35 17.97 -10.73
C ILE A 157 -4.68 17.74 -11.43
N GLU A 158 -4.67 17.22 -12.65
CA GLU A 158 -5.86 16.93 -13.47
C GLU A 158 -6.84 15.93 -12.84
N ASN A 159 -6.35 15.13 -11.88
CA ASN A 159 -7.14 14.13 -11.17
C ASN A 159 -7.91 14.71 -9.96
N VAL A 160 -7.72 15.98 -9.64
CA VAL A 160 -8.39 16.68 -8.53
C VAL A 160 -9.38 17.67 -9.11
N ASN A 161 -10.67 17.34 -9.04
CA ASN A 161 -11.75 18.19 -9.54
C ASN A 161 -12.41 18.93 -8.39
N LEU A 162 -12.02 20.20 -8.20
CA LEU A 162 -12.52 21.04 -7.11
C LEU A 162 -13.94 21.57 -7.39
N HIS A 163 -14.40 21.57 -8.63
CA HIS A 163 -15.77 21.94 -8.97
C HIS A 163 -16.73 20.81 -8.57
N ASN A 164 -16.42 19.59 -8.96
CA ASN A 164 -17.26 18.42 -8.66
C ASN A 164 -16.98 17.83 -7.26
N LEU A 165 -16.10 18.43 -6.48
CA LEU A 165 -15.68 17.96 -5.16
C LEU A 165 -15.27 16.48 -5.17
N SER A 166 -14.30 16.14 -6.01
CA SER A 166 -13.87 14.75 -6.16
C SER A 166 -12.41 14.61 -6.56
N VAL A 167 -11.82 13.49 -6.14
CA VAL A 167 -10.47 13.07 -6.50
C VAL A 167 -10.53 11.72 -7.17
N THR A 168 -9.90 11.61 -8.34
CA THR A 168 -9.82 10.37 -9.10
C THR A 168 -8.45 9.71 -8.87
N VAL A 169 -8.43 8.46 -8.43
CA VAL A 169 -7.20 7.70 -8.20
C VAL A 169 -7.18 6.40 -8.97
N THR A 170 -6.00 6.03 -9.46
CA THR A 170 -5.77 4.78 -10.17
C THR A 170 -5.08 3.78 -9.25
N GLY A 171 -5.77 2.71 -8.92
CA GLY A 171 -5.29 1.66 -8.04
C GLY A 171 -4.63 0.48 -8.78
N LYS A 172 -4.43 -0.61 -8.05
CA LYS A 172 -3.85 -1.85 -8.59
C LYS A 172 -4.66 -2.38 -9.78
N ARG A 173 -3.98 -2.85 -10.85
CA ARG A 173 -4.56 -3.32 -12.12
C ARG A 173 -5.32 -2.22 -12.89
N ASN A 174 -4.86 -0.98 -12.81
CA ASN A 174 -5.47 0.18 -13.48
C ASN A 174 -6.96 0.41 -13.12
N LYS A 175 -7.40 -0.06 -11.96
CA LYS A 175 -8.76 0.24 -11.49
C LYS A 175 -8.82 1.68 -11.05
N VAL A 176 -9.65 2.47 -11.72
CA VAL A 176 -9.93 3.86 -11.39
C VAL A 176 -11.08 3.91 -10.39
N ARG A 177 -10.99 4.81 -9.39
CA ARG A 177 -12.11 5.15 -8.52
C ARG A 177 -12.14 6.62 -8.22
N GLN A 178 -13.31 7.14 -7.98
CA GLN A 178 -13.54 8.52 -7.60
C GLN A 178 -13.86 8.59 -6.09
N ILE A 179 -13.22 9.52 -5.39
CA ILE A 179 -13.38 9.74 -3.96
C ILE A 179 -13.97 11.13 -3.80
N PRO A 180 -15.14 11.28 -3.15
CA PRO A 180 -15.69 12.59 -2.84
C PRO A 180 -14.82 13.32 -1.84
N ILE A 181 -14.87 14.67 -1.85
CA ILE A 181 -14.21 15.54 -0.88
C ILE A 181 -15.19 16.56 -0.36
N THR A 182 -14.90 17.09 0.85
CA THR A 182 -15.69 18.13 1.48
C THR A 182 -15.26 19.54 1.05
N ILE A 183 -16.09 20.54 1.33
CA ILE A 183 -15.78 21.94 1.04
C ILE A 183 -14.56 22.42 1.84
N GLY A 184 -14.46 22.03 3.13
CA GLY A 184 -13.31 22.38 3.97
C GLY A 184 -12.00 21.77 3.42
N PHE A 185 -12.05 20.53 2.94
CA PHE A 185 -10.87 19.90 2.31
C PHE A 185 -10.50 20.57 0.97
N LYS A 186 -11.49 21.00 0.19
CA LYS A 186 -11.27 21.82 -1.02
C LYS A 186 -10.45 23.07 -0.69
N GLN A 187 -10.82 23.81 0.38
CA GLN A 187 -10.11 25.02 0.80
C GLN A 187 -8.64 24.74 1.14
N ALA A 188 -8.38 23.65 1.86
CA ALA A 188 -7.00 23.20 2.16
C ALA A 188 -6.20 22.89 0.88
N ILE A 189 -6.84 22.25 -0.08
CA ILE A 189 -6.24 21.96 -1.40
C ILE A 189 -5.95 23.25 -2.17
N GLU A 190 -6.88 24.19 -2.22
CA GLU A 190 -6.70 25.49 -2.91
C GLU A 190 -5.53 26.29 -2.31
N LYS A 191 -5.45 26.36 -0.97
CA LYS A 191 -4.32 26.99 -0.27
C LYS A 191 -2.99 26.33 -0.65
N TYR A 192 -2.93 25.00 -0.64
CA TYR A 192 -1.74 24.27 -1.05
C TYR A 192 -1.35 24.54 -2.51
N LEU A 193 -2.30 24.48 -3.45
CA LEU A 193 -2.03 24.70 -4.87
C LEU A 193 -1.48 26.09 -5.16
N LYS A 194 -1.94 27.11 -4.44
CA LYS A 194 -1.39 28.48 -4.52
C LYS A 194 0.09 28.49 -4.11
N LEU A 195 0.41 27.97 -2.93
CA LEU A 195 1.79 27.91 -2.43
C LEU A 195 2.69 27.02 -3.32
N ARG A 196 2.15 25.94 -3.82
CA ARG A 196 2.85 25.05 -4.76
C ARG A 196 3.22 25.77 -6.06
N LYS A 197 2.31 26.56 -6.61
CA LYS A 197 2.55 27.35 -7.83
C LYS A 197 3.69 28.35 -7.61
N GLU A 198 3.65 29.08 -6.51
CA GLU A 198 4.70 30.03 -6.11
C GLU A 198 6.06 29.33 -5.94
N PHE A 199 6.06 28.19 -5.23
CA PHE A 199 7.27 27.39 -5.01
C PHE A 199 7.90 26.89 -6.31
N LEU A 200 7.10 26.33 -7.22
CA LEU A 200 7.62 25.83 -8.51
C LEU A 200 8.09 26.95 -9.42
N ASN A 201 7.43 28.09 -9.42
CA ASN A 201 7.87 29.27 -10.18
C ASN A 201 9.25 29.76 -9.70
N ASN A 202 9.48 29.78 -8.38
CA ASN A 202 10.78 30.18 -7.80
C ASN A 202 11.90 29.20 -8.19
N LEU A 203 11.57 27.94 -8.45
CA LEU A 203 12.52 26.93 -8.91
C LEU A 203 12.64 26.86 -10.46
N SER A 204 11.85 27.64 -11.19
CA SER A 204 11.71 27.53 -12.67
C SER A 204 11.35 26.09 -13.11
N MET A 205 10.53 25.40 -12.31
CA MET A 205 10.16 24.00 -12.52
C MET A 205 8.71 23.89 -12.95
N ASN A 206 8.42 22.90 -13.81
CA ASN A 206 7.07 22.49 -14.15
C ASN A 206 6.88 21.02 -13.79
N CYS A 207 5.86 20.74 -12.98
CA CYS A 207 5.54 19.38 -12.54
C CYS A 207 4.03 19.16 -12.58
N HIS A 208 3.57 18.11 -13.23
CA HIS A 208 2.14 17.76 -13.32
C HIS A 208 1.63 16.90 -12.16
N TYR A 209 2.56 16.34 -11.34
CA TYR A 209 2.15 15.62 -10.14
C TYR A 209 1.60 16.58 -9.09
N PHE A 210 0.58 16.13 -8.38
CA PHE A 210 -0.11 16.95 -7.38
C PHE A 210 0.83 17.33 -6.24
N PHE A 211 1.54 16.36 -5.67
CA PHE A 211 2.54 16.58 -4.63
C PHE A 211 3.96 16.56 -5.20
N THR A 212 4.82 17.47 -4.72
CA THR A 212 6.23 17.52 -5.13
C THR A 212 7.17 17.49 -3.90
N ASP A 213 8.40 17.02 -4.13
CA ASP A 213 9.45 17.07 -3.11
C ASP A 213 10.02 18.50 -2.93
N ASN A 214 11.04 18.65 -2.09
CA ASN A 214 11.70 19.94 -1.83
C ASN A 214 12.50 20.50 -3.02
N LYS A 215 12.58 19.75 -4.12
CA LYS A 215 13.26 20.17 -5.37
C LYS A 215 12.26 20.37 -6.53
N GLY A 216 10.96 20.30 -6.25
CA GLY A 216 9.91 20.42 -7.28
C GLY A 216 9.67 19.15 -8.11
N ASN A 217 10.32 18.03 -7.80
CA ASN A 217 10.16 16.77 -8.52
C ASN A 217 9.02 15.94 -7.94
N LYS A 218 8.61 14.90 -8.68
CA LYS A 218 7.70 13.87 -8.20
C LYS A 218 8.20 13.28 -6.89
N MET A 219 7.31 13.13 -5.91
CA MET A 219 7.64 12.46 -4.65
C MET A 219 7.95 10.96 -4.85
N TYR A 220 8.69 10.40 -3.91
CA TYR A 220 9.03 8.98 -3.85
C TYR A 220 8.59 8.37 -2.50
N PRO A 221 8.38 7.04 -2.42
CA PRO A 221 7.76 6.40 -1.27
C PRO A 221 8.44 6.69 0.07
N VAL A 222 9.77 6.69 0.11
CA VAL A 222 10.54 6.92 1.35
C VAL A 222 10.36 8.36 1.86
N PHE A 223 10.23 9.35 0.97
CA PHE A 223 10.01 10.74 1.33
C PHE A 223 8.67 10.92 2.07
N VAL A 224 7.58 10.44 1.46
CA VAL A 224 6.23 10.49 2.08
C VAL A 224 6.20 9.68 3.37
N TYR A 225 6.85 8.51 3.40
CA TYR A 225 6.93 7.69 4.61
C TYR A 225 7.61 8.43 5.77
N ARG A 226 8.68 9.19 5.50
CA ARG A 226 9.38 9.99 6.52
C ARG A 226 8.47 11.08 7.09
N ILE A 227 7.76 11.83 6.25
CA ILE A 227 6.78 12.85 6.68
C ILE A 227 5.74 12.22 7.61
N VAL A 228 5.08 11.16 7.15
CA VAL A 228 4.03 10.49 7.93
C VAL A 228 4.56 9.93 9.24
N LYS A 229 5.74 9.28 9.22
CA LYS A 229 6.35 8.69 10.42
C LYS A 229 6.74 9.74 11.45
N ALA A 230 7.33 10.87 11.01
CA ALA A 230 7.75 11.95 11.89
C ALA A 230 6.54 12.51 12.65
N ASN A 231 5.45 12.82 11.95
CA ASN A 231 4.26 13.41 12.56
C ASN A 231 3.48 12.39 13.44
N ILE A 232 3.25 11.17 12.97
CA ILE A 232 2.55 10.15 13.78
C ILE A 232 3.33 9.81 15.06
N LYS A 233 4.66 9.90 15.05
CA LYS A 233 5.50 9.64 16.23
C LYS A 233 5.16 10.59 17.39
N MET A 234 4.67 11.78 17.14
CA MET A 234 4.33 12.77 18.17
C MET A 234 3.06 12.41 18.94
N VAL A 235 2.14 11.67 18.34
CA VAL A 235 0.81 11.40 18.93
C VAL A 235 0.59 9.94 19.33
N THR A 236 1.51 9.04 19.01
CA THR A 236 1.40 7.63 19.40
C THR A 236 2.74 6.96 19.64
N THR A 237 2.81 6.14 20.69
CA THR A 237 3.91 5.23 20.98
C THR A 237 3.80 3.90 20.22
N GLY A 238 2.69 3.67 19.52
CA GLY A 238 2.43 2.46 18.74
C GLY A 238 3.58 2.11 17.80
N LYS A 239 3.77 0.80 17.54
CA LYS A 239 4.88 0.32 16.70
C LYS A 239 4.71 0.67 15.22
N LYS A 240 3.47 0.79 14.74
CA LYS A 240 3.18 1.09 13.34
C LYS A 240 2.99 2.58 13.14
N LYS A 241 3.88 3.19 12.38
CA LYS A 241 3.87 4.63 12.05
C LYS A 241 4.06 4.79 10.54
N SER A 242 3.01 4.44 9.80
CA SER A 242 3.06 4.41 8.33
C SER A 242 1.76 4.95 7.71
N PRO A 243 1.74 5.31 6.43
CA PRO A 243 0.53 5.75 5.72
C PRO A 243 -0.66 4.78 5.86
N HIS A 244 -0.39 3.49 6.06
CA HIS A 244 -1.45 2.50 6.28
C HIS A 244 -2.26 2.74 7.55
N ILE A 245 -1.67 3.34 8.60
CA ILE A 245 -2.42 3.62 9.83
C ILE A 245 -3.48 4.70 9.58
N LEU A 246 -3.16 5.75 8.81
CA LEU A 246 -4.10 6.81 8.45
C LEU A 246 -5.24 6.27 7.56
N ARG A 247 -4.92 5.38 6.64
CA ARG A 247 -5.94 4.68 5.84
C ARG A 247 -6.83 3.77 6.71
N HIS A 248 -6.28 3.10 7.72
CA HIS A 248 -7.09 2.34 8.70
C HIS A 248 -7.95 3.27 9.54
N THR A 249 -7.39 4.41 9.96
CA THR A 249 -8.13 5.45 10.68
C THR A 249 -9.32 5.94 9.84
N PHE A 250 -9.11 6.29 8.57
CA PHE A 250 -10.19 6.63 7.64
C PHE A 250 -11.30 5.58 7.64
N ALA A 251 -10.94 4.31 7.46
CA ALA A 251 -11.94 3.24 7.40
C ALA A 251 -12.70 3.07 8.72
N THR A 252 -12.00 3.22 9.86
CA THR A 252 -12.58 3.08 11.20
C THR A 252 -13.47 4.28 11.53
N THR A 253 -13.05 5.50 11.22
CA THR A 253 -13.86 6.72 11.38
C THR A 253 -15.14 6.64 10.56
N MET A 254 -15.05 6.23 9.28
CA MET A 254 -16.23 6.03 8.44
C MET A 254 -17.19 5.01 9.06
N LEU A 255 -16.68 3.87 9.53
CA LEU A 255 -17.49 2.81 10.12
C LEU A 255 -18.15 3.26 11.44
N ASN A 256 -17.41 3.93 12.31
CA ASN A 256 -17.91 4.44 13.59
C ASN A 256 -19.00 5.49 13.41
N ASN A 257 -18.93 6.27 12.33
CA ASN A 257 -19.93 7.28 11.96
C ASN A 257 -21.08 6.69 11.09
N GLY A 258 -21.24 5.36 11.09
CA GLY A 258 -22.39 4.68 10.52
C GLY A 258 -22.34 4.44 9.01
N ALA A 259 -21.18 4.63 8.36
CA ALA A 259 -21.06 4.35 6.94
C ALA A 259 -21.17 2.85 6.65
N ASP A 260 -21.90 2.48 5.60
CA ASP A 260 -22.00 1.09 5.14
C ASP A 260 -20.63 0.52 4.75
N ILE A 261 -20.36 -0.71 5.20
CA ILE A 261 -19.07 -1.37 4.98
C ILE A 261 -18.74 -1.59 3.49
N ASN A 262 -19.76 -1.72 2.63
CA ASN A 262 -19.57 -1.88 1.20
C ASN A 262 -19.18 -0.55 0.56
N ALA A 263 -19.79 0.57 1.00
CA ALA A 263 -19.38 1.91 0.60
C ALA A 263 -17.91 2.20 1.00
N ILE A 264 -17.51 1.82 2.21
CA ILE A 264 -16.10 1.93 2.67
C ILE A 264 -15.17 1.09 1.80
N LYS A 265 -15.51 -0.16 1.50
CA LYS A 265 -14.73 -1.04 0.62
C LYS A 265 -14.58 -0.46 -0.79
N GLU A 266 -15.63 0.16 -1.31
CA GLU A 266 -15.65 0.81 -2.62
C GLU A 266 -14.71 2.02 -2.64
N LEU A 267 -14.83 2.94 -1.68
CA LEU A 267 -13.95 4.09 -1.51
C LEU A 267 -12.47 3.67 -1.36
N LEU A 268 -12.22 2.58 -0.66
CA LEU A 268 -10.87 2.03 -0.49
C LEU A 268 -10.35 1.25 -1.72
N GLY A 269 -11.20 0.87 -2.65
CA GLY A 269 -10.82 0.08 -3.82
C GLY A 269 -10.32 -1.32 -3.46
N HIS A 270 -11.06 -2.05 -2.61
CA HIS A 270 -10.79 -3.44 -2.29
C HIS A 270 -11.30 -4.36 -3.39
N SER A 271 -10.44 -5.26 -3.89
CA SER A 271 -10.65 -6.05 -5.10
C SER A 271 -11.60 -7.26 -4.97
N ASN A 272 -12.21 -7.49 -3.82
CA ASN A 272 -13.01 -8.70 -3.53
C ASN A 272 -14.54 -8.54 -3.70
N LEU A 273 -15.00 -7.52 -4.39
CA LEU A 273 -16.36 -7.50 -4.89
C LEU A 273 -16.31 -7.71 -6.41
N SER A 274 -17.00 -8.75 -6.84
CA SER A 274 -17.15 -9.18 -8.22
C SER A 274 -17.64 -8.04 -9.10
N ALA A 275 -17.12 -8.04 -10.32
CA ALA A 275 -17.59 -7.32 -11.49
C ALA A 275 -17.48 -5.78 -11.46
N THR A 276 -16.94 -5.28 -12.52
CA THR A 276 -17.01 -3.94 -13.08
C THR A 276 -18.38 -3.29 -12.77
N GLN A 277 -18.55 -2.72 -11.59
CA GLN A 277 -19.65 -1.78 -11.40
C GLN A 277 -19.30 -0.53 -12.21
N VAL A 278 -20.04 -0.35 -13.28
CA VAL A 278 -20.09 0.91 -14.01
C VAL A 278 -20.53 1.96 -12.99
N TYR A 279 -19.66 2.94 -12.70
CA TYR A 279 -19.99 4.06 -11.85
C TYR A 279 -21.14 4.84 -12.51
N THR A 280 -22.37 4.60 -12.07
CA THR A 280 -23.51 5.40 -12.43
C THR A 280 -23.52 6.69 -11.59
N HIS A 281 -24.12 7.75 -12.08
CA HIS A 281 -24.28 9.03 -11.37
C HIS A 281 -24.88 8.82 -9.97
N ASN A 282 -25.85 7.92 -9.84
CA ASN A 282 -26.50 7.58 -8.55
C ASN A 282 -25.55 6.94 -7.53
N THR A 283 -24.52 6.21 -7.96
CA THR A 283 -23.55 5.60 -7.05
C THR A 283 -22.63 6.67 -6.43
N ILE A 284 -22.25 7.68 -7.22
CA ILE A 284 -21.36 8.76 -6.75
C ILE A 284 -22.11 9.68 -5.77
N GLU A 285 -23.37 9.99 -6.02
CA GLU A 285 -24.20 10.80 -5.11
C GLU A 285 -24.39 10.09 -3.77
N LYS A 286 -24.71 8.81 -3.77
CA LYS A 286 -24.81 8.01 -2.57
C LYS A 286 -23.50 7.95 -1.78
N LEU A 287 -22.36 7.84 -2.46
CA LEU A 287 -21.05 7.88 -1.82
C LEU A 287 -20.75 9.27 -1.21
N LYS A 288 -21.19 10.36 -1.86
CA LYS A 288 -21.07 11.72 -1.31
C LYS A 288 -21.89 11.89 -0.03
N GLU A 289 -23.10 11.36 0.03
CA GLU A 289 -23.95 11.40 1.22
C GLU A 289 -23.33 10.64 2.38
N VAL A 290 -22.90 9.41 2.15
CA VAL A 290 -22.23 8.57 3.15
C VAL A 290 -20.93 9.26 3.64
N TYR A 291 -20.16 9.85 2.73
CA TYR A 291 -18.94 10.55 3.07
C TYR A 291 -19.21 11.83 3.90
N LYS A 292 -20.23 12.60 3.55
CA LYS A 292 -20.66 13.80 4.28
C LYS A 292 -21.13 13.48 5.71
N GLN A 293 -21.87 12.37 5.85
CA GLN A 293 -22.30 11.88 7.15
C GLN A 293 -21.12 11.43 8.02
N ALA A 294 -20.11 10.81 7.43
CA ALA A 294 -18.95 10.29 8.14
C ALA A 294 -17.94 11.37 8.55
N PHE A 295 -17.89 12.49 7.83
CA PHE A 295 -17.00 13.64 8.13
C PHE A 295 -17.79 14.95 8.26
N PRO A 296 -18.65 15.11 9.28
CA PRO A 296 -19.52 16.27 9.43
C PRO A 296 -18.76 17.58 9.73
N LYS A 297 -17.55 17.49 10.28
CA LYS A 297 -16.69 18.65 10.61
C LYS A 297 -15.66 19.00 9.52
N ALA A 298 -15.81 18.44 8.34
CA ALA A 298 -14.83 18.60 7.26
C ALA A 298 -15.29 19.62 6.20
#